data_7c4e5b15a54134145b7f9196301a25ca
#
_entry.id   7c4e5b15a54134145b7f9196301a25ca
#
_cell.length_a   1.000
_cell.length_b   1.000
_cell.length_c   1.000
_cell.angle_alpha   90.00
_cell.angle_beta   90.00
_cell.angle_gamma   90.00
#
_symmetry.space_group_name_H-M   'P 1'
#
loop_
_entity.id
_entity.type
_entity.pdbx_description
1 polymer ?
#
loop_
_entity_poly.entity_id
_entity_poly.type
_entity_poly.pdbx_seq_one_letter_code
_entity_poly.pdbx_strand_id
1 'polypeptide(L)'
;KPADPPMDPAMQARILDALVKINWFKLNHEQQLTLVRTYQICFVRFGRPAEAMIARILAQLEPQFPASSFDANWLLCETLAYLQAPTVAARAIALINSAATQEEQIEYARSLRFLKAGWTTELRTQQFEWFLKAANYRGGASFEKFLEFIRTDALATLTPEEKSVLQSVLDKKPEKKSPLAALATALAGRTTVTDWRLDSLAPVAERGMKKRDFENGRKMFGAAGCFACHRFGNEGGMTGPDLTGAGGRYSPRDFLDQVLNPNKEINEQFVPMVITKVDGEKVTGVIVNLNGDNVMVNTDPAAPWDQETIDRKKIKTIEPSKISPMPEGLLGLLSQDEILDLTAFILSGGDRQNGMFR
;
A
#
# COMPACT_ATOMS: atom_id res chain seq x y z
N LYS A 1 35.80 1.47 4.07
CA LYS A 1 35.43 0.28 3.26
C LYS A 1 36.60 0.01 2.29
N PRO A 2 37.01 -1.25 2.08
CA PRO A 2 37.96 -1.55 0.98
C PRO A 2 37.32 -1.09 -0.33
N ALA A 3 38.17 -0.52 -1.22
CA ALA A 3 37.71 -0.11 -2.54
C ALA A 3 37.20 -1.34 -3.30
N ASP A 4 36.10 -1.19 -4.04
CA ASP A 4 35.65 -2.25 -4.95
C ASP A 4 36.75 -2.58 -5.95
N PRO A 5 37.01 -3.86 -6.22
CA PRO A 5 38.01 -4.22 -7.22
C PRO A 5 37.61 -3.63 -8.59
N PRO A 6 38.58 -3.24 -9.41
CA PRO A 6 38.32 -2.66 -10.74
C PRO A 6 37.47 -3.61 -11.58
N MET A 7 36.55 -3.06 -12.39
CA MET A 7 35.76 -3.85 -13.33
C MET A 7 36.68 -4.51 -14.37
N ASP A 8 36.50 -5.82 -14.55
CA ASP A 8 37.19 -6.61 -15.59
C ASP A 8 36.20 -7.01 -16.68
N PRO A 9 36.18 -6.34 -17.84
CA PRO A 9 35.30 -6.67 -18.96
C PRO A 9 35.51 -8.09 -19.50
N ALA A 10 36.75 -8.61 -19.45
CA ALA A 10 37.05 -9.98 -19.89
C ALA A 10 36.41 -11.02 -18.95
N MET A 11 36.37 -10.73 -17.66
CA MET A 11 35.68 -11.58 -16.69
C MET A 11 34.16 -11.59 -16.95
N GLN A 12 33.54 -10.40 -17.19
CA GLN A 12 32.14 -10.31 -17.57
C GLN A 12 31.80 -11.18 -18.77
N ALA A 13 32.56 -11.05 -19.85
CA ALA A 13 32.36 -11.81 -21.07
C ALA A 13 32.44 -13.33 -20.83
N ARG A 14 33.43 -13.79 -20.06
CA ARG A 14 33.60 -15.21 -19.71
C ARG A 14 32.42 -15.76 -18.90
N ILE A 15 31.91 -15.00 -17.91
CA ILE A 15 30.76 -15.39 -17.11
C ILE A 15 29.53 -15.50 -18.01
N LEU A 16 29.26 -14.45 -18.79
CA LEU A 16 28.06 -14.41 -19.65
C LEU A 16 28.11 -15.48 -20.75
N ASP A 17 29.28 -15.75 -21.32
CA ASP A 17 29.48 -16.85 -22.26
C ASP A 17 29.20 -18.24 -21.67
N ALA A 18 29.45 -18.43 -20.39
CA ALA A 18 29.10 -19.66 -19.69
C ALA A 18 27.60 -19.74 -19.44
N LEU A 19 26.96 -18.64 -18.98
CA LEU A 19 25.54 -18.60 -18.64
C LEU A 19 24.63 -18.83 -19.86
N VAL A 20 24.93 -18.22 -21.02
CA VAL A 20 24.13 -18.39 -22.24
C VAL A 20 24.16 -19.81 -22.82
N LYS A 21 25.10 -20.67 -22.41
CA LYS A 21 25.18 -22.09 -22.81
C LYS A 21 24.30 -23.00 -21.95
N ILE A 22 23.80 -22.50 -20.81
CA ILE A 22 22.97 -23.28 -19.91
C ILE A 22 21.60 -23.49 -20.56
N ASN A 23 21.18 -24.74 -20.69
CA ASN A 23 19.89 -25.08 -21.27
C ASN A 23 18.78 -24.87 -20.23
N TRP A 24 17.96 -23.83 -20.44
CA TRP A 24 16.82 -23.48 -19.57
C TRP A 24 15.90 -24.65 -19.24
N PHE A 25 15.58 -25.47 -20.24
CA PHE A 25 14.64 -26.59 -20.10
C PHE A 25 15.17 -27.80 -19.30
N LYS A 26 16.47 -27.80 -19.00
CA LYS A 26 17.10 -28.81 -18.14
C LYS A 26 17.15 -28.37 -16.68
N LEU A 27 16.77 -27.13 -16.39
CA LEU A 27 16.79 -26.56 -15.06
C LEU A 27 15.43 -26.77 -14.36
N ASN A 28 15.48 -27.08 -13.08
CA ASN A 28 14.28 -26.98 -12.23
C ASN A 28 14.00 -25.49 -11.93
N HIS A 29 12.85 -25.21 -11.31
CA HIS A 29 12.39 -23.85 -11.05
C HIS A 29 13.42 -23.01 -10.26
N GLU A 30 13.96 -23.55 -9.16
CA GLU A 30 14.96 -22.86 -8.34
C GLU A 30 16.24 -22.53 -9.12
N GLN A 31 16.67 -23.45 -9.96
CA GLN A 31 17.83 -23.25 -10.83
C GLN A 31 17.57 -22.20 -11.91
N GLN A 32 16.34 -22.10 -12.45
CA GLN A 32 15.92 -21.06 -13.38
C GLN A 32 16.00 -19.68 -12.71
N LEU A 33 15.46 -19.54 -11.50
CA LEU A 33 15.56 -18.30 -10.73
C LEU A 33 17.02 -17.94 -10.45
N THR A 34 17.83 -18.93 -10.08
CA THR A 34 19.27 -18.73 -9.83
C THR A 34 20.01 -18.26 -11.08
N LEU A 35 19.70 -18.83 -12.26
CA LEU A 35 20.30 -18.40 -13.52
C LEU A 35 19.99 -16.92 -13.82
N VAL A 36 18.72 -16.52 -13.74
CA VAL A 36 18.32 -15.13 -13.98
C VAL A 36 18.96 -14.19 -12.95
N ARG A 37 19.00 -14.59 -11.68
CA ARG A 37 19.64 -13.81 -10.62
C ARG A 37 21.14 -13.65 -10.85
N THR A 38 21.80 -14.68 -11.38
CA THR A 38 23.22 -14.63 -11.70
C THR A 38 23.50 -13.61 -12.81
N TYR A 39 22.63 -13.52 -13.83
CA TYR A 39 22.70 -12.45 -14.84
C TYR A 39 22.57 -11.08 -14.17
N GLN A 40 21.59 -10.88 -13.31
CA GLN A 40 21.38 -9.60 -12.62
C GLN A 40 22.60 -9.20 -11.78
N ILE A 41 23.17 -10.13 -11.01
CA ILE A 41 24.38 -9.87 -10.22
C ILE A 41 25.55 -9.49 -11.13
N CYS A 42 25.69 -10.19 -12.26
CA CYS A 42 26.73 -9.87 -13.26
C CYS A 42 26.55 -8.44 -13.81
N PHE A 43 25.32 -8.02 -14.12
CA PHE A 43 25.04 -6.67 -14.60
C PHE A 43 25.27 -5.59 -13.53
N VAL A 44 24.89 -5.87 -12.30
CA VAL A 44 25.18 -4.95 -11.17
C VAL A 44 26.68 -4.78 -10.95
N ARG A 45 27.43 -5.88 -11.09
CA ARG A 45 28.88 -5.88 -10.81
C ARG A 45 29.71 -5.29 -11.94
N PHE A 46 29.35 -5.61 -13.19
CA PHE A 46 30.17 -5.29 -14.37
C PHE A 46 29.50 -4.32 -15.35
N GLY A 47 28.26 -3.89 -15.07
CA GLY A 47 27.49 -3.01 -15.94
C GLY A 47 26.81 -3.73 -17.11
N ARG A 48 26.27 -2.93 -18.04
CA ARG A 48 25.58 -3.41 -19.24
C ARG A 48 26.56 -4.14 -20.19
N PRO A 49 26.19 -5.35 -20.66
CA PRO A 49 27.03 -6.08 -21.62
C PRO A 49 27.07 -5.41 -23.00
N ALA A 50 28.01 -5.86 -23.83
CA ALA A 50 28.06 -5.48 -25.25
C ALA A 50 26.81 -6.00 -26.01
N GLU A 51 26.37 -5.28 -27.05
CA GLU A 51 25.12 -5.57 -27.78
C GLU A 51 25.06 -6.99 -28.36
N ALA A 52 26.19 -7.53 -28.84
CA ALA A 52 26.28 -8.92 -29.33
C ALA A 52 25.98 -9.95 -28.22
N MET A 53 26.40 -9.67 -26.99
CA MET A 53 26.07 -10.52 -25.82
C MET A 53 24.65 -10.34 -25.39
N ILE A 54 24.13 -9.13 -25.42
CA ILE A 54 22.70 -8.85 -25.14
C ILE A 54 21.81 -9.67 -26.06
N ALA A 55 22.08 -9.66 -27.37
CA ALA A 55 21.29 -10.45 -28.32
C ALA A 55 21.25 -11.95 -27.97
N ARG A 56 22.38 -12.52 -27.50
CA ARG A 56 22.45 -13.92 -27.08
C ARG A 56 21.67 -14.20 -25.79
N ILE A 57 21.74 -13.28 -24.83
CA ILE A 57 20.99 -13.39 -23.57
C ILE A 57 19.49 -13.26 -23.84
N LEU A 58 19.07 -12.32 -24.70
CA LEU A 58 17.66 -12.17 -25.10
C LEU A 58 17.17 -13.43 -25.82
N ALA A 59 17.96 -14.01 -26.73
CA ALA A 59 17.59 -15.27 -27.40
C ALA A 59 17.34 -16.44 -26.42
N GLN A 60 18.01 -16.45 -25.26
CA GLN A 60 17.81 -17.45 -24.21
C GLN A 60 16.61 -17.14 -23.32
N LEU A 61 16.49 -15.90 -22.84
CA LEU A 61 15.55 -15.54 -21.75
C LEU A 61 14.19 -15.01 -22.24
N GLU A 62 14.15 -14.31 -23.38
CA GLU A 62 12.91 -13.68 -23.87
C GLU A 62 11.80 -14.71 -24.21
N PRO A 63 12.08 -15.91 -24.77
CA PRO A 63 11.09 -16.93 -24.95
C PRO A 63 10.48 -17.49 -23.66
N GLN A 64 11.13 -17.27 -22.51
CA GLN A 64 10.69 -17.76 -21.21
C GLN A 64 9.74 -16.79 -20.48
N PHE A 65 9.55 -15.60 -21.02
CA PHE A 65 8.68 -14.57 -20.46
C PHE A 65 7.41 -14.40 -21.30
N PRO A 66 6.17 -14.47 -20.73
CA PRO A 66 5.91 -14.75 -19.32
C PRO A 66 6.07 -16.22 -18.94
N ALA A 67 6.55 -16.47 -17.72
CA ALA A 67 6.64 -17.78 -17.08
C ALA A 67 5.34 -18.13 -16.35
N SER A 68 5.28 -19.35 -15.78
CA SER A 68 4.10 -19.81 -15.04
C SER A 68 4.02 -19.31 -13.59
N SER A 69 5.10 -18.75 -13.03
CA SER A 69 5.16 -18.29 -11.64
C SER A 69 5.50 -16.80 -11.56
N PHE A 70 5.01 -16.15 -10.51
CA PHE A 70 5.25 -14.73 -10.27
C PHE A 70 6.73 -14.42 -10.07
N ASP A 71 7.45 -15.19 -9.27
CA ASP A 71 8.86 -14.98 -8.97
C ASP A 71 9.75 -15.06 -10.24
N ALA A 72 9.49 -16.03 -11.13
CA ALA A 72 10.17 -16.10 -12.41
C ALA A 72 9.79 -14.92 -13.32
N ASN A 73 8.51 -14.56 -13.38
CA ASN A 73 8.04 -13.39 -14.15
C ASN A 73 8.68 -12.10 -13.67
N TRP A 74 8.76 -11.88 -12.36
CA TRP A 74 9.40 -10.69 -11.80
C TRP A 74 10.86 -10.59 -12.22
N LEU A 75 11.66 -11.63 -11.98
CA LEU A 75 13.09 -11.64 -12.32
C LEU A 75 13.34 -11.49 -13.82
N LEU A 76 12.56 -12.21 -14.65
CA LEU A 76 12.65 -12.10 -16.11
C LEU A 76 12.28 -10.70 -16.59
N CYS A 77 11.16 -10.13 -16.10
CA CYS A 77 10.72 -8.79 -16.46
C CYS A 77 11.79 -7.75 -16.17
N GLU A 78 12.34 -7.75 -14.95
CA GLU A 78 13.41 -6.83 -14.53
C GLU A 78 14.68 -6.97 -15.41
N THR A 79 15.09 -8.22 -15.66
CA THR A 79 16.27 -8.53 -16.48
C THR A 79 16.09 -8.10 -17.93
N LEU A 80 14.97 -8.45 -18.54
CA LEU A 80 14.66 -8.14 -19.94
C LEU A 80 14.43 -6.63 -20.14
N ALA A 81 13.81 -5.94 -19.19
CA ALA A 81 13.64 -4.50 -19.21
C ALA A 81 14.99 -3.78 -19.12
N TYR A 82 15.90 -4.24 -18.26
CA TYR A 82 17.28 -3.72 -18.20
C TYR A 82 18.02 -3.87 -19.55
N LEU A 83 17.83 -5.00 -20.21
CA LEU A 83 18.41 -5.28 -21.52
C LEU A 83 17.68 -4.59 -22.68
N GLN A 84 16.57 -3.90 -22.41
CA GLN A 84 15.75 -3.19 -23.40
C GLN A 84 15.11 -4.14 -24.44
N ALA A 85 14.65 -5.31 -24.01
CA ALA A 85 13.99 -6.27 -24.90
C ALA A 85 12.65 -5.70 -25.44
N PRO A 86 12.44 -5.70 -26.77
CA PRO A 86 11.32 -4.98 -27.38
C PRO A 86 9.93 -5.61 -27.08
N THR A 87 9.86 -6.90 -26.75
CA THR A 87 8.58 -7.57 -26.47
C THR A 87 8.11 -7.42 -25.03
N VAL A 88 8.95 -6.92 -24.13
CA VAL A 88 8.69 -6.87 -22.68
C VAL A 88 7.53 -5.94 -22.34
N ALA A 89 7.47 -4.77 -22.98
CA ALA A 89 6.40 -3.80 -22.71
C ALA A 89 5.01 -4.43 -22.81
N ALA A 90 4.71 -5.06 -23.94
CA ALA A 90 3.39 -5.67 -24.17
C ALA A 90 3.08 -6.82 -23.20
N ARG A 91 4.06 -7.71 -22.96
CA ARG A 91 3.89 -8.88 -22.07
C ARG A 91 3.74 -8.46 -20.61
N ALA A 92 4.53 -7.50 -20.15
CA ALA A 92 4.47 -7.02 -18.77
C ALA A 92 3.19 -6.19 -18.51
N ILE A 93 2.72 -5.39 -19.46
CA ILE A 93 1.42 -4.71 -19.34
C ILE A 93 0.26 -5.73 -19.28
N ALA A 94 0.32 -6.80 -20.05
CA ALA A 94 -0.66 -7.89 -19.94
C ALA A 94 -0.64 -8.55 -18.55
N LEU A 95 0.55 -8.78 -17.97
CA LEU A 95 0.68 -9.29 -16.61
C LEU A 95 0.15 -8.31 -15.56
N ILE A 96 0.44 -7.01 -15.69
CA ILE A 96 -0.13 -5.97 -14.80
C ILE A 96 -1.66 -6.01 -14.82
N ASN A 97 -2.25 -6.16 -15.99
CA ASN A 97 -3.70 -6.18 -16.16
C ASN A 97 -4.36 -7.45 -15.60
N SER A 98 -3.65 -8.58 -15.58
CA SER A 98 -4.15 -9.87 -15.12
C SER A 98 -3.75 -10.24 -13.70
N ALA A 99 -2.76 -9.56 -13.10
CA ALA A 99 -2.26 -9.85 -11.77
C ALA A 99 -3.33 -9.63 -10.70
N ALA A 100 -3.46 -10.59 -9.79
CA ALA A 100 -4.49 -10.62 -8.76
C ALA A 100 -4.20 -9.64 -7.60
N THR A 101 -2.91 -9.34 -7.34
CA THR A 101 -2.48 -8.52 -6.20
C THR A 101 -1.84 -7.22 -6.66
N GLN A 102 -1.90 -6.20 -5.79
CA GLN A 102 -1.22 -4.92 -6.04
C GLN A 102 0.31 -5.08 -6.05
N GLU A 103 0.84 -5.99 -5.24
CA GLU A 103 2.26 -6.28 -5.11
C GLU A 103 2.83 -6.79 -6.44
N GLU A 104 2.18 -7.76 -7.06
CA GLU A 104 2.57 -8.25 -8.38
C GLU A 104 2.56 -7.15 -9.44
N GLN A 105 1.48 -6.35 -9.48
CA GLN A 105 1.36 -5.23 -10.42
C GLN A 105 2.48 -4.21 -10.23
N ILE A 106 2.81 -3.89 -8.97
CA ILE A 106 3.87 -2.93 -8.63
C ILE A 106 5.24 -3.42 -9.09
N GLU A 107 5.56 -4.71 -8.89
CA GLU A 107 6.86 -5.25 -9.29
C GLU A 107 7.06 -5.19 -10.81
N TYR A 108 6.03 -5.47 -11.61
CA TYR A 108 6.11 -5.30 -13.06
C TYR A 108 6.23 -3.83 -13.46
N ALA A 109 5.46 -2.93 -12.86
CA ALA A 109 5.53 -1.50 -13.13
C ALA A 109 6.90 -0.91 -12.75
N ARG A 110 7.46 -1.36 -11.61
CA ARG A 110 8.80 -1.01 -11.15
C ARG A 110 9.87 -1.47 -12.15
N SER A 111 9.74 -2.68 -12.69
CA SER A 111 10.65 -3.21 -13.70
C SER A 111 10.61 -2.41 -15.00
N LEU A 112 9.42 -1.97 -15.42
CA LEU A 112 9.22 -1.22 -16.68
C LEU A 112 9.66 0.24 -16.62
N ARG A 113 9.92 0.82 -15.45
CA ARG A 113 10.15 2.27 -15.30
C ARG A 113 11.31 2.85 -16.12
N PHE A 114 12.30 2.02 -16.48
CA PHE A 114 13.46 2.41 -17.29
C PHE A 114 13.45 1.84 -18.71
N LEU A 115 12.41 1.10 -19.07
CA LEU A 115 12.27 0.54 -20.41
C LEU A 115 11.92 1.63 -21.42
N LYS A 116 12.71 1.71 -22.51
CA LYS A 116 12.48 2.63 -23.63
C LYS A 116 12.00 1.91 -24.89
N ALA A 117 12.33 0.62 -25.02
CA ALA A 117 12.03 -0.18 -26.22
C ALA A 117 10.64 -0.81 -26.20
N GLY A 118 10.06 -1.05 -27.37
CA GLY A 118 8.86 -1.86 -27.55
C GLY A 118 7.52 -1.23 -27.12
N TRP A 119 7.52 0.06 -26.87
CA TRP A 119 6.29 0.79 -26.53
C TRP A 119 5.49 1.20 -27.76
N THR A 120 4.17 1.08 -27.64
CA THR A 120 3.20 1.75 -28.50
C THR A 120 2.45 2.80 -27.69
N THR A 121 1.72 3.69 -28.37
CA THR A 121 0.88 4.69 -27.68
C THR A 121 -0.12 4.04 -26.74
N GLU A 122 -0.73 2.92 -27.16
CA GLU A 122 -1.70 2.18 -26.36
C GLU A 122 -1.07 1.58 -25.11
N LEU A 123 0.12 0.98 -25.22
CA LEU A 123 0.84 0.40 -24.08
C LEU A 123 1.30 1.48 -23.10
N ARG A 124 1.77 2.63 -23.59
CA ARG A 124 2.10 3.79 -22.75
C ARG A 124 0.86 4.35 -22.06
N THR A 125 -0.26 4.46 -22.76
CA THR A 125 -1.53 4.88 -22.15
C THR A 125 -1.90 3.96 -20.99
N GLN A 126 -1.87 2.64 -21.19
CA GLN A 126 -2.14 1.67 -20.13
C GLN A 126 -1.16 1.77 -18.97
N GLN A 127 0.14 2.01 -19.24
CA GLN A 127 1.15 2.23 -18.20
C GLN A 127 0.77 3.41 -17.31
N PHE A 128 0.39 4.56 -17.90
CA PHE A 128 0.08 5.76 -17.12
C PHE A 128 -1.31 5.72 -16.48
N GLU A 129 -2.29 5.05 -17.08
CA GLU A 129 -3.58 4.75 -16.45
C GLU A 129 -3.43 3.84 -15.23
N TRP A 130 -2.48 2.89 -15.28
CA TRP A 130 -2.18 2.07 -14.10
C TRP A 130 -1.72 2.92 -12.91
N PHE A 131 -0.95 3.99 -13.09
CA PHE A 131 -0.58 4.89 -11.97
C PHE A 131 -1.79 5.58 -11.35
N LEU A 132 -2.81 5.91 -12.13
CA LEU A 132 -4.07 6.47 -11.59
C LEU A 132 -4.79 5.44 -10.69
N LYS A 133 -4.81 4.18 -11.12
CA LYS A 133 -5.35 3.07 -10.32
C LYS A 133 -4.50 2.83 -9.06
N ALA A 134 -3.18 2.78 -9.21
CA ALA A 134 -2.24 2.48 -8.14
C ALA A 134 -2.21 3.53 -7.03
N ALA A 135 -2.62 4.77 -7.29
CA ALA A 135 -2.82 5.81 -6.28
C ALA A 135 -3.85 5.43 -5.20
N ASN A 136 -4.68 4.41 -5.44
CA ASN A 136 -5.63 3.86 -4.47
C ASN A 136 -5.14 2.57 -3.81
N TYR A 137 -3.91 2.14 -4.08
CA TYR A 137 -3.31 0.98 -3.42
C TYR A 137 -2.94 1.30 -1.99
N ARG A 138 -2.87 0.27 -1.16
CA ARG A 138 -2.60 0.41 0.27
C ARG A 138 -1.16 0.05 0.59
N GLY A 139 -0.53 0.85 1.43
CA GLY A 139 0.85 0.63 1.86
C GLY A 139 1.20 1.47 3.08
N GLY A 140 2.44 1.37 3.55
CA GLY A 140 2.96 2.18 4.65
C GLY A 140 3.16 3.65 4.26
N ALA A 141 3.59 4.49 5.22
CA ALA A 141 3.74 5.94 5.08
C ALA A 141 4.59 6.40 3.86
N SER A 142 5.56 5.59 3.43
CA SER A 142 6.43 5.90 2.28
C SER A 142 5.89 5.37 0.94
N PHE A 143 4.76 4.68 0.95
CA PHE A 143 4.29 3.94 -0.22
C PHE A 143 3.87 4.85 -1.38
N GLU A 144 3.17 5.94 -1.10
CA GLU A 144 2.79 6.92 -2.12
C GLU A 144 4.03 7.52 -2.79
N LYS A 145 5.05 7.86 -1.99
CA LYS A 145 6.33 8.37 -2.49
C LYS A 145 7.08 7.35 -3.34
N PHE A 146 7.01 6.09 -2.98
CA PHE A 146 7.58 5.00 -3.77
C PHE A 146 6.91 4.88 -5.16
N LEU A 147 5.58 4.94 -5.22
CA LEU A 147 4.85 4.96 -6.51
C LEU A 147 5.16 6.20 -7.34
N GLU A 148 5.32 7.37 -6.69
CA GLU A 148 5.73 8.60 -7.35
C GLU A 148 7.13 8.48 -8.00
N PHE A 149 8.09 7.83 -7.33
CA PHE A 149 9.41 7.58 -7.92
C PHE A 149 9.32 6.68 -9.14
N ILE A 150 8.55 5.59 -9.10
CA ILE A 150 8.35 4.71 -10.26
C ILE A 150 7.74 5.50 -11.43
N ARG A 151 6.73 6.36 -11.16
CA ARG A 151 6.11 7.20 -12.18
C ARG A 151 7.08 8.22 -12.75
N THR A 152 7.87 8.86 -11.93
CA THR A 152 8.87 9.86 -12.33
C THR A 152 9.92 9.24 -13.25
N ASP A 153 10.44 8.06 -12.90
CA ASP A 153 11.39 7.32 -13.73
C ASP A 153 10.76 6.94 -15.08
N ALA A 154 9.51 6.47 -15.08
CA ALA A 154 8.78 6.14 -16.30
C ALA A 154 8.56 7.37 -17.20
N LEU A 155 8.18 8.52 -16.63
CA LEU A 155 8.05 9.79 -17.34
C LEU A 155 9.36 10.25 -18.00
N ALA A 156 10.49 10.00 -17.34
CA ALA A 156 11.81 10.33 -17.87
C ALA A 156 12.22 9.50 -19.10
N THR A 157 11.52 8.38 -19.37
CA THR A 157 11.76 7.55 -20.56
C THR A 157 10.99 8.01 -21.80
N LEU A 158 9.99 8.91 -21.63
CA LEU A 158 9.15 9.39 -22.74
C LEU A 158 9.90 10.39 -23.61
N THR A 159 9.74 10.24 -24.93
CA THR A 159 10.14 11.27 -25.90
C THR A 159 9.20 12.50 -25.83
N PRO A 160 9.60 13.66 -26.38
CA PRO A 160 8.70 14.82 -26.47
C PRO A 160 7.39 14.52 -27.23
N GLU A 161 7.46 13.72 -28.28
CA GLU A 161 6.33 13.30 -29.10
C GLU A 161 5.37 12.42 -28.29
N GLU A 162 5.91 11.41 -27.58
CA GLU A 162 5.12 10.56 -26.68
C GLU A 162 4.44 11.39 -25.60
N LYS A 163 5.12 12.35 -24.98
CA LYS A 163 4.52 13.26 -23.97
C LYS A 163 3.35 14.04 -24.55
N SER A 164 3.49 14.57 -25.76
CA SER A 164 2.43 15.32 -26.43
C SER A 164 1.18 14.47 -26.69
N VAL A 165 1.37 13.25 -27.19
CA VAL A 165 0.25 12.31 -27.46
C VAL A 165 -0.41 11.84 -26.16
N LEU A 166 0.36 11.64 -25.12
CA LEU A 166 -0.11 11.13 -23.80
C LEU A 166 -0.61 12.24 -22.87
N GLN A 167 -0.57 13.52 -23.27
CA GLN A 167 -0.89 14.65 -22.40
C GLN A 167 -2.24 14.46 -21.68
N SER A 168 -3.25 13.97 -22.37
CA SER A 168 -4.59 13.76 -21.82
C SER A 168 -4.62 12.75 -20.65
N VAL A 169 -3.74 11.75 -20.64
CA VAL A 169 -3.64 10.79 -19.54
C VAL A 169 -2.67 11.28 -18.47
N LEU A 170 -1.61 11.99 -18.85
CA LEU A 170 -0.62 12.51 -17.92
C LEU A 170 -1.19 13.61 -17.01
N ASP A 171 -2.14 14.39 -17.48
CA ASP A 171 -2.81 15.47 -16.74
C ASP A 171 -3.95 14.96 -15.85
N LYS A 172 -4.40 13.70 -16.04
CA LYS A 172 -5.42 13.11 -15.17
C LYS A 172 -4.90 13.01 -13.73
N LYS A 173 -5.69 13.52 -12.80
CA LYS A 173 -5.46 13.30 -11.38
C LYS A 173 -6.16 12.02 -10.93
N PRO A 174 -5.54 11.20 -10.08
CA PRO A 174 -6.19 10.03 -9.55
C PRO A 174 -7.42 10.43 -8.72
N GLU A 175 -8.54 9.77 -8.95
CA GLU A 175 -9.68 9.86 -8.04
C GLU A 175 -9.32 9.08 -6.77
N LYS A 176 -8.97 9.80 -5.71
CA LYS A 176 -8.76 9.18 -4.39
C LYS A 176 -10.14 8.82 -3.83
N LYS A 177 -10.42 7.52 -3.72
CA LYS A 177 -11.65 7.02 -3.09
C LYS A 177 -11.59 7.34 -1.61
N SER A 178 -12.36 8.36 -1.20
CA SER A 178 -12.47 8.69 0.23
C SER A 178 -13.19 7.55 0.96
N PRO A 179 -12.61 6.99 2.02
CA PRO A 179 -13.31 6.06 2.90
C PRO A 179 -14.60 6.66 3.46
N LEU A 180 -14.63 7.98 3.67
CA LEU A 180 -15.80 8.72 4.15
C LEU A 180 -16.95 8.74 3.13
N ALA A 181 -16.67 8.71 1.82
CA ALA A 181 -17.72 8.63 0.80
C ALA A 181 -18.43 7.26 0.83
N ALA A 182 -17.71 6.17 1.07
CA ALA A 182 -18.31 4.85 1.27
C ALA A 182 -19.16 4.80 2.55
N LEU A 183 -18.71 5.45 3.63
CA LEU A 183 -19.46 5.61 4.88
C LEU A 183 -20.77 6.38 4.65
N ALA A 184 -20.71 7.52 3.98
CA ALA A 184 -21.89 8.33 3.69
C ALA A 184 -22.95 7.53 2.93
N THR A 185 -22.53 6.67 1.98
CA THR A 185 -23.44 5.79 1.23
C THR A 185 -24.04 4.68 2.12
N ALA A 186 -23.25 4.08 3.01
CA ALA A 186 -23.71 3.01 3.89
C ALA A 186 -24.71 3.49 4.97
N LEU A 187 -24.62 4.75 5.35
CA LEU A 187 -25.52 5.40 6.34
C LEU A 187 -26.58 6.30 5.68
N ALA A 188 -26.62 6.35 4.35
CA ALA A 188 -27.60 7.17 3.63
C ALA A 188 -29.03 6.81 4.04
N GLY A 189 -29.82 7.85 4.35
CA GLY A 189 -31.23 7.71 4.77
C GLY A 189 -31.44 7.40 6.27
N ARG A 190 -30.39 7.26 7.07
CA ARG A 190 -30.51 7.12 8.53
C ARG A 190 -30.59 8.51 9.16
N THR A 191 -31.70 8.78 9.85
CA THR A 191 -31.95 10.11 10.45
C THR A 191 -31.95 10.09 11.98
N THR A 192 -32.14 8.91 12.59
CA THR A 192 -32.18 8.79 14.05
C THR A 192 -30.76 8.65 14.60
N VAL A 193 -30.35 9.61 15.40
CA VAL A 193 -29.08 9.58 16.14
C VAL A 193 -29.39 9.26 17.60
N THR A 194 -28.82 8.18 18.13
CA THR A 194 -28.94 7.79 19.53
C THR A 194 -27.66 8.13 20.28
N ASP A 195 -27.79 8.86 21.38
CA ASP A 195 -26.68 9.10 22.32
C ASP A 195 -26.49 7.85 23.19
N TRP A 196 -25.72 6.89 22.65
CA TRP A 196 -25.41 5.65 23.34
C TRP A 196 -24.47 5.88 24.51
N ARG A 197 -24.81 5.31 25.65
CA ARG A 197 -24.00 5.36 26.89
C ARG A 197 -23.51 3.97 27.26
N LEU A 198 -22.35 3.89 27.86
CA LEU A 198 -21.77 2.62 28.30
C LEU A 198 -22.68 1.86 29.25
N ASP A 199 -23.35 2.57 30.19
CA ASP A 199 -24.26 1.97 31.17
C ASP A 199 -25.51 1.33 30.54
N SER A 200 -25.91 1.77 29.35
CA SER A 200 -27.01 1.16 28.60
C SER A 200 -26.56 -0.01 27.73
N LEU A 201 -25.37 0.07 27.10
CA LEU A 201 -24.90 -0.95 26.16
C LEU A 201 -24.12 -2.09 26.82
N ALA A 202 -23.29 -1.80 27.83
CA ALA A 202 -22.41 -2.82 28.42
C ALA A 202 -23.19 -4.01 29.03
N PRO A 203 -24.28 -3.82 29.82
CA PRO A 203 -25.02 -4.96 30.36
C PRO A 203 -25.68 -5.81 29.27
N VAL A 204 -26.03 -5.23 28.13
CA VAL A 204 -26.61 -5.96 26.99
C VAL A 204 -25.50 -6.72 26.25
N ALA A 205 -24.35 -6.10 26.03
CA ALA A 205 -23.19 -6.73 25.39
C ALA A 205 -22.65 -7.90 26.21
N GLU A 206 -22.53 -7.76 27.54
CA GLU A 206 -22.06 -8.83 28.42
C GLU A 206 -22.95 -10.09 28.37
N ARG A 207 -24.24 -9.94 28.12
CA ARG A 207 -25.21 -11.04 28.04
C ARG A 207 -25.59 -11.47 26.65
N GLY A 208 -25.43 -10.58 25.67
CA GLY A 208 -26.00 -10.69 24.33
C GLY A 208 -25.05 -11.14 23.24
N MET A 209 -23.82 -11.61 23.57
CA MET A 209 -22.81 -12.00 22.59
C MET A 209 -22.99 -13.44 22.09
N LYS A 210 -24.22 -13.83 21.80
CA LYS A 210 -24.58 -15.10 21.15
C LYS A 210 -25.56 -14.86 20.02
N LYS A 211 -25.55 -15.72 19.01
CA LYS A 211 -26.39 -15.63 17.81
C LYS A 211 -26.27 -14.29 17.09
N ARG A 212 -25.06 -13.75 17.06
CA ARG A 212 -24.75 -12.50 16.35
C ARG A 212 -24.62 -12.74 14.86
N ASP A 213 -24.87 -11.71 14.05
CA ASP A 213 -24.73 -11.76 12.60
C ASP A 213 -23.33 -11.30 12.19
N PHE A 214 -22.53 -12.22 11.66
CA PHE A 214 -21.17 -11.94 11.20
C PHE A 214 -21.14 -10.95 10.02
N GLU A 215 -22.02 -11.15 9.01
CA GLU A 215 -22.05 -10.30 7.83
C GLU A 215 -22.54 -8.89 8.16
N ASN A 216 -23.55 -8.81 9.03
CA ASN A 216 -24.01 -7.52 9.53
C ASN A 216 -22.91 -6.81 10.34
N GLY A 217 -22.21 -7.53 11.23
CA GLY A 217 -21.08 -6.97 11.97
C GLY A 217 -19.99 -6.43 11.08
N ARG A 218 -19.60 -7.18 10.02
CA ARG A 218 -18.64 -6.71 9.01
C ARG A 218 -19.15 -5.47 8.27
N LYS A 219 -20.42 -5.45 7.89
CA LYS A 219 -21.06 -4.29 7.25
C LYS A 219 -21.03 -3.07 8.17
N MET A 220 -21.29 -3.26 9.47
CA MET A 220 -21.28 -2.17 10.46
C MET A 220 -19.86 -1.65 10.74
N PHE A 221 -18.83 -2.49 10.64
CA PHE A 221 -17.43 -2.04 10.67
C PHE A 221 -17.13 -1.00 9.56
N GLY A 222 -17.72 -1.22 8.38
CA GLY A 222 -17.71 -0.24 7.31
C GLY A 222 -18.58 0.98 7.61
N ALA A 223 -19.84 0.75 8.02
CA ALA A 223 -20.84 1.80 8.22
C ALA A 223 -20.49 2.76 9.36
N ALA A 224 -19.89 2.28 10.46
CA ALA A 224 -19.38 3.12 11.55
C ALA A 224 -18.05 3.82 11.24
N GLY A 225 -17.47 3.61 10.05
CA GLY A 225 -16.24 4.25 9.62
C GLY A 225 -14.95 3.69 10.25
N CYS A 226 -15.02 2.62 11.02
CA CYS A 226 -13.86 2.03 11.72
C CYS A 226 -12.71 1.71 10.76
N PHE A 227 -13.04 1.16 9.58
CA PHE A 227 -12.07 0.77 8.56
C PHE A 227 -11.27 1.94 7.98
N ALA A 228 -11.74 3.19 8.12
CA ALA A 228 -11.04 4.36 7.61
C ALA A 228 -9.68 4.55 8.29
N CYS A 229 -9.64 4.29 9.60
CA CYS A 229 -8.47 4.48 10.44
C CYS A 229 -7.87 3.16 10.94
N HIS A 230 -8.68 2.13 11.18
CA HIS A 230 -8.26 0.87 11.79
C HIS A 230 -8.05 -0.23 10.76
N ARG A 231 -6.94 -0.94 10.90
CA ARG A 231 -6.70 -2.21 10.23
C ARG A 231 -7.49 -3.32 10.92
N PHE A 232 -8.04 -4.25 10.11
CA PHE A 232 -8.63 -5.49 10.56
C PHE A 232 -8.33 -6.60 9.56
N GLY A 233 -7.56 -7.59 9.94
CA GLY A 233 -6.98 -8.57 9.01
C GLY A 233 -6.09 -7.88 7.96
N ASN A 234 -6.45 -8.04 6.68
CA ASN A 234 -5.73 -7.42 5.56
C ASN A 234 -6.42 -6.18 5.00
N GLU A 235 -7.47 -5.67 5.67
CA GLU A 235 -8.28 -4.54 5.22
C GLU A 235 -8.19 -3.38 6.22
N GLY A 236 -8.48 -2.15 5.75
CA GLY A 236 -8.60 -0.98 6.61
C GLY A 236 -7.40 -0.05 6.60
N GLY A 237 -7.50 1.05 7.37
CA GLY A 237 -6.49 2.07 7.52
C GLY A 237 -5.39 1.69 8.51
N MET A 238 -4.40 2.57 8.66
CA MET A 238 -3.25 2.37 9.56
C MET A 238 -2.99 3.59 10.46
N THR A 239 -3.94 4.50 10.53
CA THR A 239 -3.84 5.72 11.35
C THR A 239 -4.38 5.54 12.77
N GLY A 240 -5.02 4.40 13.01
CA GLY A 240 -5.45 3.91 14.33
C GLY A 240 -4.88 2.52 14.64
N PRO A 241 -5.06 2.03 15.88
CA PRO A 241 -4.62 0.70 16.29
C PRO A 241 -5.18 -0.42 15.42
N ASP A 242 -4.38 -1.48 15.20
CA ASP A 242 -4.85 -2.72 14.57
C ASP A 242 -5.83 -3.45 15.49
N LEU A 243 -7.04 -3.69 14.99
CA LEU A 243 -8.14 -4.33 15.72
C LEU A 243 -8.21 -5.86 15.52
N THR A 244 -7.36 -6.44 14.69
CA THR A 244 -7.36 -7.89 14.39
C THR A 244 -7.27 -8.74 15.67
N GLY A 245 -6.42 -8.32 16.61
CA GLY A 245 -6.24 -8.99 17.90
C GLY A 245 -7.07 -8.41 19.06
N ALA A 246 -8.11 -7.62 18.79
CA ALA A 246 -8.88 -6.94 19.83
C ALA A 246 -9.55 -7.91 20.82
N GLY A 247 -10.06 -9.06 20.34
CA GLY A 247 -10.73 -10.05 21.17
C GLY A 247 -9.85 -10.71 22.24
N GLY A 248 -8.52 -10.69 22.07
CA GLY A 248 -7.59 -11.14 23.07
C GLY A 248 -7.22 -10.09 24.14
N ARG A 249 -7.67 -8.83 23.96
CA ARG A 249 -7.30 -7.68 24.81
C ARG A 249 -8.49 -7.04 25.52
N TYR A 250 -9.67 -7.10 24.92
CA TYR A 250 -10.85 -6.38 25.42
C TYR A 250 -12.01 -7.33 25.69
N SER A 251 -12.69 -7.12 26.83
CA SER A 251 -14.06 -7.61 26.99
C SER A 251 -15.04 -6.79 26.13
N PRO A 252 -16.28 -7.25 25.89
CA PRO A 252 -17.30 -6.46 25.19
C PRO A 252 -17.53 -5.09 25.83
N ARG A 253 -17.51 -5.01 27.15
CA ARG A 253 -17.64 -3.76 27.91
C ARG A 253 -16.48 -2.82 27.65
N ASP A 254 -15.25 -3.32 27.75
CA ASP A 254 -14.05 -2.48 27.61
C ASP A 254 -13.91 -1.99 26.17
N PHE A 255 -14.25 -2.84 25.20
CA PHE A 255 -14.29 -2.43 23.79
C PHE A 255 -15.29 -1.29 23.56
N LEU A 256 -16.52 -1.42 24.09
CA LEU A 256 -17.53 -0.37 23.97
C LEU A 256 -17.11 0.92 24.69
N ASP A 257 -16.44 0.82 25.85
CA ASP A 257 -15.92 2.00 26.56
C ASP A 257 -14.89 2.76 25.70
N GLN A 258 -13.98 2.05 25.03
CA GLN A 258 -12.99 2.68 24.13
C GLN A 258 -13.66 3.39 22.94
N VAL A 259 -14.75 2.83 22.41
CA VAL A 259 -15.43 3.42 21.24
C VAL A 259 -16.32 4.59 21.65
N LEU A 260 -16.99 4.51 22.79
CA LEU A 260 -17.91 5.56 23.28
C LEU A 260 -17.16 6.72 23.94
N ASN A 261 -16.03 6.46 24.58
CA ASN A 261 -15.25 7.43 25.34
C ASN A 261 -13.80 7.50 24.83
N PRO A 262 -13.56 7.82 23.54
CA PRO A 262 -12.24 7.73 22.91
C PRO A 262 -11.21 8.71 23.51
N ASN A 263 -11.66 9.73 24.22
CA ASN A 263 -10.79 10.70 24.91
C ASN A 263 -10.36 10.25 26.31
N LYS A 264 -10.96 9.15 26.85
CA LYS A 264 -10.67 8.68 28.19
C LYS A 264 -9.26 8.13 28.33
N GLU A 265 -8.81 7.39 27.33
CA GLU A 265 -7.49 6.80 27.24
C GLU A 265 -7.04 6.76 25.79
N ILE A 266 -5.99 7.50 25.45
CA ILE A 266 -5.44 7.57 24.10
C ILE A 266 -4.13 6.77 24.09
N ASN A 267 -4.03 5.80 23.19
CA ASN A 267 -2.82 5.03 23.01
C ASN A 267 -1.66 5.94 22.57
N GLU A 268 -0.53 5.88 23.26
CA GLU A 268 0.64 6.74 23.07
C GLU A 268 1.16 6.76 21.61
N GLN A 269 1.02 5.66 20.88
CA GLN A 269 1.45 5.57 19.48
C GLN A 269 0.56 6.39 18.53
N PHE A 270 -0.64 6.73 18.94
CA PHE A 270 -1.64 7.42 18.12
C PHE A 270 -2.07 8.77 18.71
N VAL A 271 -1.46 9.21 19.82
CA VAL A 271 -1.78 10.50 20.42
C VAL A 271 -1.37 11.63 19.48
N PRO A 272 -2.30 12.55 19.12
CA PRO A 272 -1.93 13.71 18.34
C PRO A 272 -1.08 14.67 19.16
N MET A 273 -0.21 15.38 18.50
CA MET A 273 0.58 16.47 19.10
C MET A 273 -0.01 17.81 18.71
N VAL A 274 -0.10 18.72 19.66
CA VAL A 274 -0.39 20.14 19.42
C VAL A 274 0.95 20.86 19.24
N ILE A 275 1.24 21.22 18.01
CA ILE A 275 2.47 21.94 17.63
C ILE A 275 2.13 23.44 17.57
N THR A 276 2.71 24.23 18.46
CA THR A 276 2.58 25.67 18.42
C THR A 276 3.78 26.25 17.69
N LYS A 277 3.55 26.97 16.60
CA LYS A 277 4.59 27.65 15.83
C LYS A 277 5.01 28.97 16.50
N VAL A 278 6.16 29.52 16.11
CA VAL A 278 6.70 30.79 16.69
C VAL A 278 5.81 32.01 16.39
N ASP A 279 5.01 31.94 15.31
CA ASP A 279 4.02 32.96 14.93
C ASP A 279 2.68 32.82 15.69
N GLY A 280 2.55 31.79 16.52
CA GLY A 280 1.35 31.51 17.31
C GLY A 280 0.35 30.56 16.64
N GLU A 281 0.56 30.20 15.38
CA GLU A 281 -0.28 29.18 14.71
C GLU A 281 -0.15 27.84 15.40
N LYS A 282 -1.27 27.09 15.48
CA LYS A 282 -1.30 25.74 16.08
C LYS A 282 -1.71 24.70 15.04
N VAL A 283 -0.90 23.68 14.93
CA VAL A 283 -1.19 22.49 14.10
C VAL A 283 -1.37 21.31 15.04
N THR A 284 -2.47 20.59 14.89
CA THR A 284 -2.75 19.39 15.69
C THR A 284 -2.78 18.18 14.77
N GLY A 285 -2.00 17.16 15.09
CA GLY A 285 -1.95 15.93 14.32
C GLY A 285 -0.92 14.93 14.84
N VAL A 286 -0.88 13.76 14.24
CA VAL A 286 0.10 12.72 14.58
C VAL A 286 1.40 12.97 13.82
N ILE A 287 2.53 13.04 14.54
CA ILE A 287 3.85 13.12 13.91
C ILE A 287 4.14 11.77 13.25
N VAL A 288 4.20 11.75 11.92
CA VAL A 288 4.39 10.52 11.14
C VAL A 288 5.83 10.32 10.69
N ASN A 289 6.60 11.39 10.58
CA ASN A 289 8.02 11.30 10.19
C ASN A 289 8.81 12.53 10.62
N LEU A 290 10.13 12.32 10.75
CA LEU A 290 11.13 13.37 10.93
C LEU A 290 12.12 13.25 9.76
N ASN A 291 12.21 14.30 8.94
CA ASN A 291 13.12 14.34 7.79
C ASN A 291 14.08 15.54 7.91
N GLY A 292 15.25 15.31 8.46
CA GLY A 292 16.20 16.38 8.78
C GLY A 292 15.61 17.37 9.78
N ASP A 293 15.54 18.64 9.40
CA ASP A 293 14.94 19.71 10.20
C ASP A 293 13.40 19.81 10.02
N ASN A 294 12.76 18.89 9.30
CA ASN A 294 11.33 18.92 9.03
C ASN A 294 10.57 17.90 9.87
N VAL A 295 9.47 18.33 10.45
CA VAL A 295 8.48 17.49 11.15
C VAL A 295 7.28 17.31 10.22
N MET A 296 6.96 16.07 9.87
CA MET A 296 5.80 15.74 9.03
C MET A 296 4.65 15.31 9.93
N VAL A 297 3.53 16.00 9.82
CA VAL A 297 2.35 15.86 10.67
C VAL A 297 1.15 15.48 9.84
N ASN A 298 0.51 14.35 10.14
CA ASN A 298 -0.78 14.00 9.59
C ASN A 298 -1.88 14.68 10.43
N THR A 299 -2.63 15.57 9.82
CA THR A 299 -3.69 16.35 10.47
C THR A 299 -5.09 15.75 10.28
N ASP A 300 -5.24 14.82 9.33
CA ASP A 300 -6.48 14.08 9.07
C ASP A 300 -6.22 12.57 9.06
N PRO A 301 -6.62 11.83 10.10
CA PRO A 301 -6.43 10.38 10.17
C PRO A 301 -7.18 9.60 9.06
N ALA A 302 -8.22 10.17 8.45
CA ALA A 302 -8.92 9.56 7.31
C ALA A 302 -8.20 9.81 5.97
N ALA A 303 -7.24 10.75 5.95
CA ALA A 303 -6.41 11.08 4.80
C ALA A 303 -4.91 11.00 5.16
N PRO A 304 -4.34 9.79 5.36
CA PRO A 304 -2.96 9.61 5.82
C PRO A 304 -1.90 10.17 4.87
N TRP A 305 -2.27 10.43 3.62
CA TRP A 305 -1.43 11.08 2.60
C TRP A 305 -1.39 12.61 2.74
N ASP A 306 -2.34 13.22 3.45
CA ASP A 306 -2.32 14.66 3.72
C ASP A 306 -1.44 14.93 4.93
N GLN A 307 -0.24 15.43 4.64
CA GLN A 307 0.77 15.69 5.65
C GLN A 307 1.23 17.14 5.56
N GLU A 308 1.20 17.84 6.68
CA GLU A 308 1.82 19.15 6.79
C GLU A 308 3.29 18.99 7.18
N THR A 309 4.18 19.67 6.44
CA THR A 309 5.62 19.69 6.73
C THR A 309 5.97 20.98 7.46
N ILE A 310 6.44 20.86 8.68
CA ILE A 310 6.79 21.99 9.55
C ILE A 310 8.30 22.00 9.78
N ASP A 311 8.96 23.14 9.45
CA ASP A 311 10.36 23.37 9.79
C ASP A 311 10.51 23.42 11.32
N ARG A 312 11.38 22.61 11.89
CA ARG A 312 11.65 22.51 13.31
C ARG A 312 12.03 23.87 13.95
N LYS A 313 12.68 24.73 13.18
CA LYS A 313 13.05 26.11 13.63
C LYS A 313 11.83 27.01 13.84
N LYS A 314 10.70 26.68 13.22
CA LYS A 314 9.43 27.39 13.38
C LYS A 314 8.58 26.86 14.54
N ILE A 315 9.00 25.82 15.22
CA ILE A 315 8.26 25.19 16.32
C ILE A 315 8.67 25.84 17.64
N LYS A 316 7.67 26.34 18.37
CA LYS A 316 7.83 26.88 19.71
C LYS A 316 7.63 25.81 20.79
N THR A 317 6.52 25.04 20.71
CA THR A 317 6.23 23.93 21.64
C THR A 317 5.59 22.77 20.90
N ILE A 318 5.79 21.55 21.44
CA ILE A 318 5.09 20.32 21.02
C ILE A 318 4.53 19.70 22.30
N GLU A 319 3.21 19.55 22.39
CA GLU A 319 2.52 19.02 23.55
C GLU A 319 1.51 17.94 23.12
N PRO A 320 1.30 16.86 23.91
CA PRO A 320 0.30 15.85 23.58
C PRO A 320 -1.12 16.43 23.68
N SER A 321 -1.95 16.09 22.70
CA SER A 321 -3.38 16.44 22.71
C SER A 321 -4.12 15.59 23.75
N LYS A 322 -5.14 16.20 24.36
CA LYS A 322 -6.11 15.48 25.19
C LYS A 322 -7.33 14.99 24.40
N ILE A 323 -7.36 15.29 23.10
CA ILE A 323 -8.44 14.90 22.20
C ILE A 323 -7.93 13.78 21.29
N SER A 324 -8.65 12.66 21.27
CA SER A 324 -8.38 11.52 20.42
C SER A 324 -8.63 11.88 18.94
N PRO A 325 -7.84 11.33 18.00
CA PRO A 325 -8.18 11.41 16.59
C PRO A 325 -9.40 10.55 16.23
N MET A 326 -9.81 9.62 17.09
CA MET A 326 -11.05 8.86 16.95
C MET A 326 -12.25 9.73 17.35
N PRO A 327 -13.21 10.00 16.44
CA PRO A 327 -14.37 10.83 16.76
C PRO A 327 -15.29 10.17 17.79
N GLU A 328 -15.96 10.99 18.59
CA GLU A 328 -17.10 10.53 19.41
C GLU A 328 -18.35 10.31 18.54
N GLY A 329 -19.29 9.55 19.02
CA GLY A 329 -20.63 9.37 18.40
C GLY A 329 -20.65 8.43 17.19
N LEU A 330 -19.59 7.70 16.88
CA LEU A 330 -19.52 6.78 15.72
C LEU A 330 -20.65 5.73 15.70
N LEU A 331 -21.16 5.34 16.87
CA LEU A 331 -22.23 4.35 17.00
C LEU A 331 -23.63 4.98 16.92
N GLY A 332 -23.75 6.31 16.89
CA GLY A 332 -25.02 7.02 17.03
C GLY A 332 -26.08 6.69 15.97
N LEU A 333 -25.64 6.31 14.76
CA LEU A 333 -26.54 5.91 13.67
C LEU A 333 -26.84 4.41 13.62
N LEU A 334 -26.26 3.62 14.53
CA LEU A 334 -26.47 2.18 14.61
C LEU A 334 -27.54 1.83 15.67
N SER A 335 -28.33 0.81 15.40
CA SER A 335 -29.20 0.20 16.40
C SER A 335 -28.37 -0.62 17.40
N GLN A 336 -28.98 -0.97 18.54
CA GLN A 336 -28.35 -1.78 19.56
C GLN A 336 -27.88 -3.14 19.01
N ASP A 337 -28.69 -3.82 18.20
CA ASP A 337 -28.31 -5.11 17.61
C ASP A 337 -27.13 -4.96 16.62
N GLU A 338 -27.11 -3.91 15.82
CA GLU A 338 -25.99 -3.60 14.91
C GLU A 338 -24.69 -3.33 15.67
N ILE A 339 -24.76 -2.64 16.82
CA ILE A 339 -23.61 -2.43 17.71
C ILE A 339 -23.09 -3.75 18.28
N LEU A 340 -23.98 -4.64 18.68
CA LEU A 340 -23.61 -5.96 19.19
C LEU A 340 -22.98 -6.84 18.10
N ASP A 341 -23.53 -6.82 16.88
CA ASP A 341 -22.97 -7.55 15.75
C ASP A 341 -21.58 -7.02 15.37
N LEU A 342 -21.42 -5.70 15.34
CA LEU A 342 -20.10 -5.04 15.15
C LEU A 342 -19.09 -5.46 16.22
N THR A 343 -19.52 -5.43 17.49
CA THR A 343 -18.69 -5.82 18.63
C THR A 343 -18.26 -7.28 18.51
N ALA A 344 -19.19 -8.18 18.16
CA ALA A 344 -18.91 -9.60 17.95
C ALA A 344 -17.94 -9.80 16.77
N PHE A 345 -18.13 -9.10 15.67
CA PHE A 345 -17.27 -9.18 14.51
C PHE A 345 -15.80 -8.81 14.85
N ILE A 346 -15.61 -7.71 15.58
CA ILE A 346 -14.26 -7.26 15.96
C ILE A 346 -13.64 -8.19 17.00
N LEU A 347 -14.39 -8.54 18.07
CA LEU A 347 -13.86 -9.37 19.14
C LEU A 347 -13.64 -10.83 18.74
N SER A 348 -14.31 -11.31 17.68
CA SER A 348 -14.04 -12.64 17.11
C SER A 348 -12.72 -12.71 16.32
N GLY A 349 -12.06 -11.56 16.05
CA GLY A 349 -10.93 -11.51 15.13
C GLY A 349 -11.28 -11.83 13.68
N GLY A 350 -12.56 -11.75 13.29
CA GLY A 350 -13.06 -12.12 11.98
C GLY A 350 -13.28 -13.63 11.78
N ASP A 351 -13.23 -14.41 12.85
CA ASP A 351 -13.53 -15.84 12.80
C ASP A 351 -15.04 -16.10 12.77
N ARG A 352 -15.56 -16.53 11.61
CA ARG A 352 -16.97 -16.91 11.42
C ARG A 352 -17.43 -18.09 12.28
N GLN A 353 -16.48 -18.91 12.74
CA GLN A 353 -16.80 -20.09 13.55
C GLN A 353 -16.83 -19.77 15.06
N ASN A 354 -16.53 -18.54 15.44
CA ASN A 354 -16.56 -18.10 16.83
C ASN A 354 -17.93 -18.36 17.46
N GLY A 355 -17.94 -18.74 18.74
CA GLY A 355 -19.16 -19.06 19.50
C GLY A 355 -20.18 -17.91 19.59
N MET A 356 -19.77 -16.67 19.33
CA MET A 356 -20.66 -15.52 19.30
C MET A 356 -21.66 -15.54 18.13
N PHE A 357 -21.37 -16.28 17.06
CA PHE A 357 -22.23 -16.41 15.87
C PHE A 357 -23.10 -17.68 15.87
N ARG A 358 -23.08 -18.46 16.97
CA ARG A 358 -23.84 -19.71 17.14
C ARG A 358 -24.98 -19.54 18.14
#